data_4b1db32204ec59d012645130e76c2347
#
_entry.id   4b1db32204ec59d012645130e76c2347
#
_cell.length_a   1.000
_cell.length_b   1.000
_cell.length_c   1.000
_cell.angle_alpha   90.00
_cell.angle_beta   90.00
_cell.angle_gamma   90.00
#
_symmetry.space_group_name_H-M   'P 1'
#
loop_
_entity.id
_entity.type
_entity.pdbx_description
1 polymer ?
#
loop_
_entity_poly.entity_id
_entity_poly.type
_entity_poly.pdbx_seq_one_letter_code
_entity_poly.pdbx_strand_id
1 'polypeptide(L)'
;MKRLTDYIAESFKRPSAGQNKSVKPRTKDELEKIIKDAFAHKQYDLNFIDTSYINDMSGLFEGVKHDFDVTDWDVSNVTDMSFMFADCTQFNGDLSVWDVSNVTDMSFMFKNCQKLKCNLSSWDVRKDVNTKFMFDGCDKMKVPSWYRE
;
A
#
# COMPACT_ATOMS: atom_id res chain seq x y z
N MET A 1 18.16 -21.03 9.96
CA MET A 1 17.13 -20.20 9.33
C MET A 1 17.27 -18.76 9.82
N LYS A 2 17.44 -17.81 8.93
CA LYS A 2 17.51 -16.39 9.29
C LYS A 2 16.19 -15.93 9.90
N ARG A 3 16.26 -15.17 10.98
CA ARG A 3 15.07 -14.54 11.56
C ARG A 3 14.60 -13.40 10.66
N LEU A 4 13.32 -13.06 10.76
CA LEU A 4 12.74 -11.94 10.00
C LEU A 4 13.50 -10.63 10.24
N THR A 5 13.90 -10.39 11.49
CA THR A 5 14.72 -9.25 11.89
C THR A 5 16.06 -9.17 11.17
N ASP A 6 16.64 -10.32 10.85
CA ASP A 6 17.92 -10.37 10.12
C ASP A 6 17.74 -9.97 8.65
N TYR A 7 16.63 -10.37 8.02
CA TYR A 7 16.29 -9.94 6.66
C TYR A 7 16.06 -8.44 6.59
N ILE A 8 15.37 -7.89 7.56
CA ILE A 8 15.10 -6.45 7.62
C ILE A 8 16.40 -5.68 7.84
N ALA A 9 17.25 -6.12 8.78
CA ALA A 9 18.56 -5.50 9.05
C ALA A 9 19.47 -5.52 7.83
N GLU A 10 19.45 -6.59 7.03
CA GLU A 10 20.22 -6.67 5.78
C GLU A 10 19.70 -5.71 4.71
N SER A 11 18.38 -5.50 4.66
CA SER A 11 17.75 -4.59 3.70
C SER A 11 18.15 -3.13 3.93
N PHE A 12 18.44 -2.74 5.18
CA PHE A 12 18.87 -1.38 5.52
C PHE A 12 20.30 -1.04 5.06
N LYS A 13 21.10 -2.03 4.72
CA LYS A 13 22.50 -1.83 4.35
C LYS A 13 22.73 -1.62 2.86
N ARG A 14 21.69 -1.66 2.03
CA ARG A 14 21.82 -1.62 0.57
C ARG A 14 21.25 -0.33 -0.01
N PRO A 15 21.97 0.32 -0.94
CA PRO A 15 21.41 1.46 -1.67
C PRO A 15 20.28 1.04 -2.60
N SER A 16 19.36 1.93 -2.81
CA SER A 16 18.02 1.71 -3.39
C SER A 16 17.95 1.44 -4.89
N ALA A 17 19.04 1.40 -5.62
CA ALA A 17 19.01 1.22 -7.07
C ALA A 17 19.12 -0.27 -7.45
N GLY A 18 18.07 -0.82 -8.07
CA GLY A 18 18.06 -2.17 -8.63
C GLY A 18 17.86 -3.28 -7.60
N GLN A 19 17.08 -3.03 -6.58
CA GLN A 19 16.93 -3.93 -5.43
C GLN A 19 16.33 -5.28 -5.77
N ASN A 20 17.08 -6.33 -5.46
CA ASN A 20 16.48 -7.62 -5.19
C ASN A 20 15.59 -7.49 -3.96
N LYS A 21 14.30 -7.71 -4.14
CA LYS A 21 13.35 -7.76 -3.04
C LYS A 21 13.77 -8.87 -2.08
N SER A 22 14.08 -8.51 -0.85
CA SER A 22 14.75 -9.43 0.08
C SER A 22 13.80 -10.31 0.87
N VAL A 23 12.51 -9.95 0.94
CA VAL A 23 11.48 -10.68 1.70
C VAL A 23 10.25 -10.84 0.83
N LYS A 24 9.71 -12.08 0.81
CA LYS A 24 8.55 -12.43 -0.01
C LYS A 24 7.49 -13.13 0.83
N PRO A 25 6.61 -12.38 1.51
CA PRO A 25 5.52 -12.99 2.27
C PRO A 25 4.56 -13.73 1.35
N ARG A 26 4.03 -14.85 1.83
CA ARG A 26 3.07 -15.67 1.11
C ARG A 26 1.64 -15.43 1.57
N THR A 27 1.47 -14.88 2.76
CA THR A 27 0.16 -14.60 3.36
C THR A 27 0.09 -13.17 3.86
N LYS A 28 -1.13 -12.67 4.02
CA LYS A 28 -1.39 -11.37 4.63
C LYS A 28 -0.81 -11.28 6.05
N ASP A 29 -0.96 -12.33 6.84
CA ASP A 29 -0.42 -12.37 8.21
C ASP A 29 1.10 -12.21 8.24
N GLU A 30 1.81 -12.87 7.33
CA GLU A 30 3.26 -12.70 7.20
C GLU A 30 3.61 -11.26 6.80
N LEU A 31 2.88 -10.69 5.83
CA LEU A 31 3.08 -9.31 5.41
C LEU A 31 2.87 -8.32 6.56
N GLU A 32 1.80 -8.48 7.33
CA GLU A 32 1.49 -7.63 8.49
C GLU A 32 2.61 -7.67 9.53
N LYS A 33 3.16 -8.85 9.81
CA LYS A 33 4.28 -9.01 10.74
C LYS A 33 5.54 -8.30 10.25
N ILE A 34 5.85 -8.40 8.97
CA ILE A 34 7.00 -7.73 8.36
C ILE A 34 6.85 -6.21 8.48
N ILE A 35 5.67 -5.68 8.16
CA ILE A 35 5.39 -4.24 8.26
C ILE A 35 5.51 -3.76 9.69
N LYS A 36 4.90 -4.47 10.64
CA LYS A 36 4.95 -4.13 12.07
C LYS A 36 6.38 -4.07 12.58
N ASP A 37 7.19 -5.04 12.20
CA ASP A 37 8.59 -5.12 12.59
C ASP A 37 9.41 -4.00 11.94
N ALA A 38 9.20 -3.73 10.65
CA ALA A 38 9.84 -2.61 9.97
C ALA A 38 9.54 -1.27 10.66
N PHE A 39 8.29 -1.00 10.97
CA PHE A 39 7.88 0.24 11.65
C PHE A 39 8.46 0.33 13.07
N ALA A 40 8.56 -0.77 13.79
CA ALA A 40 9.21 -0.81 15.11
C ALA A 40 10.68 -0.40 15.04
N HIS A 41 11.35 -0.66 13.91
CA HIS A 41 12.73 -0.24 13.63
C HIS A 41 12.82 1.08 12.87
N LYS A 42 11.73 1.83 12.75
CA LYS A 42 11.63 3.10 12.01
C LYS A 42 12.01 2.96 10.54
N GLN A 43 11.79 1.79 9.97
CA GLN A 43 11.93 1.55 8.54
C GLN A 43 10.61 1.84 7.85
N TYR A 44 10.56 2.96 7.13
CA TYR A 44 9.35 3.43 6.46
C TYR A 44 9.37 3.23 4.95
N ASP A 45 10.52 2.94 4.36
CA ASP A 45 10.62 2.45 2.99
C ASP A 45 10.39 0.94 2.99
N LEU A 46 9.23 0.51 2.50
CA LEU A 46 8.80 -0.88 2.48
C LEU A 46 9.00 -1.55 1.12
N ASN A 47 9.71 -0.91 0.19
CA ASN A 47 9.91 -1.42 -1.16
C ASN A 47 10.82 -2.66 -1.22
N PHE A 48 11.47 -3.02 -0.12
CA PHE A 48 12.23 -4.28 0.01
C PHE A 48 11.32 -5.52 0.06
N ILE A 49 10.01 -5.34 0.22
CA ILE A 49 9.05 -6.44 0.31
C ILE A 49 8.55 -6.79 -1.09
N ASP A 50 8.65 -8.06 -1.47
CA ASP A 50 8.00 -8.59 -2.66
C ASP A 50 6.58 -9.02 -2.32
N THR A 51 5.59 -8.24 -2.76
CA THR A 51 4.18 -8.46 -2.45
C THR A 51 3.44 -9.25 -3.52
N SER A 52 4.13 -9.81 -4.49
CA SER A 52 3.52 -10.43 -5.67
C SER A 52 2.60 -11.63 -5.36
N TYR A 53 2.76 -12.28 -4.20
CA TYR A 53 1.88 -13.38 -3.79
C TYR A 53 0.63 -12.93 -3.03
N ILE A 54 0.51 -11.66 -2.69
CA ILE A 54 -0.57 -11.16 -1.82
C ILE A 54 -1.78 -10.79 -2.68
N ASN A 55 -2.95 -11.30 -2.31
CA ASN A 55 -4.22 -11.01 -2.97
C ASN A 55 -5.18 -10.20 -2.09
N ASP A 56 -4.94 -10.10 -0.80
CA ASP A 56 -5.75 -9.32 0.16
C ASP A 56 -4.85 -8.34 0.90
N MET A 57 -5.11 -7.04 0.69
CA MET A 57 -4.44 -5.95 1.39
C MET A 57 -5.44 -5.08 2.18
N SER A 58 -6.63 -5.63 2.47
CA SER A 58 -7.65 -4.90 3.21
C SER A 58 -7.15 -4.46 4.58
N GLY A 59 -7.34 -3.17 4.91
CA GLY A 59 -6.97 -2.61 6.21
C GLY A 59 -5.49 -2.61 6.55
N LEU A 60 -4.61 -2.92 5.60
CA LEU A 60 -3.20 -3.22 5.86
C LEU A 60 -2.46 -2.10 6.61
N PHE A 61 -2.73 -0.86 6.29
CA PHE A 61 -2.12 0.32 6.93
C PHE A 61 -3.12 1.18 7.71
N GLU A 62 -4.33 0.68 7.92
CA GLU A 62 -5.39 1.45 8.58
C GLU A 62 -4.89 2.08 9.89
N GLY A 63 -5.06 3.39 10.01
CA GLY A 63 -4.69 4.13 11.22
C GLY A 63 -3.21 4.44 11.41
N VAL A 64 -2.35 4.14 10.44
CA VAL A 64 -0.91 4.49 10.51
C VAL A 64 -0.75 6.01 10.46
N LYS A 65 -0.05 6.59 11.44
CA LYS A 65 0.04 8.05 11.64
C LYS A 65 1.39 8.66 11.22
N HIS A 66 2.19 7.96 10.47
CA HIS A 66 3.43 8.46 9.84
C HIS A 66 3.41 8.14 8.36
N ASP A 67 4.24 8.82 7.57
CA ASP A 67 4.40 8.53 6.15
C ASP A 67 5.23 7.26 5.95
N PHE A 68 5.07 6.62 4.80
CA PHE A 68 5.82 5.42 4.40
C PHE A 68 5.78 5.27 2.89
N ASP A 69 6.66 4.44 2.33
CA ASP A 69 6.80 4.27 0.89
C ASP A 69 6.53 2.82 0.47
N VAL A 70 5.55 2.65 -0.42
CA VAL A 70 5.15 1.38 -1.02
C VAL A 70 5.03 1.50 -2.54
N THR A 71 5.67 2.50 -3.13
CA THR A 71 5.54 2.84 -4.56
C THR A 71 5.86 1.65 -5.47
N ASP A 72 6.88 0.86 -5.13
CA ASP A 72 7.36 -0.26 -5.96
C ASP A 72 6.69 -1.60 -5.63
N TRP A 73 5.65 -1.60 -4.82
CA TRP A 73 4.92 -2.82 -4.53
C TRP A 73 4.22 -3.36 -5.79
N ASP A 74 4.33 -4.66 -6.02
CA ASP A 74 3.53 -5.37 -7.01
C ASP A 74 2.18 -5.71 -6.39
N VAL A 75 1.14 -5.01 -6.82
CA VAL A 75 -0.24 -5.21 -6.35
C VAL A 75 -1.13 -5.85 -7.43
N SER A 76 -0.52 -6.35 -8.51
CA SER A 76 -1.25 -6.85 -9.68
C SER A 76 -2.14 -8.05 -9.37
N ASN A 77 -1.88 -8.80 -8.30
CA ASN A 77 -2.69 -9.94 -7.87
C ASN A 77 -3.69 -9.59 -6.75
N VAL A 78 -3.73 -8.33 -6.31
CA VAL A 78 -4.60 -7.90 -5.22
C VAL A 78 -6.03 -7.72 -5.72
N THR A 79 -6.97 -8.31 -4.99
CA THR A 79 -8.41 -8.19 -5.27
C THR A 79 -9.15 -7.35 -4.24
N ASP A 80 -8.67 -7.26 -3.01
CA ASP A 80 -9.28 -6.47 -1.94
C ASP A 80 -8.29 -5.46 -1.38
N MET A 81 -8.62 -4.17 -1.55
CA MET A 81 -7.89 -3.03 -0.99
C MET A 81 -8.77 -2.16 -0.09
N SER A 82 -9.91 -2.72 0.37
CA SER A 82 -10.82 -1.97 1.24
C SER A 82 -10.11 -1.52 2.52
N PHE A 83 -10.30 -0.27 2.93
CA PHE A 83 -9.69 0.33 4.13
C PHE A 83 -8.15 0.33 4.16
N MET A 84 -7.47 -0.01 3.07
CA MET A 84 -6.01 -0.22 3.08
C MET A 84 -5.22 0.94 3.69
N PHE A 85 -5.59 2.18 3.39
CA PHE A 85 -4.95 3.39 3.90
C PHE A 85 -5.92 4.25 4.74
N ALA A 86 -7.06 3.71 5.15
CA ALA A 86 -8.04 4.47 5.92
C ALA A 86 -7.41 5.08 7.17
N ASP A 87 -7.70 6.33 7.44
CA ASP A 87 -7.17 7.09 8.58
C ASP A 87 -5.63 7.23 8.58
N CYS A 88 -4.98 7.06 7.44
CA CYS A 88 -3.56 7.37 7.26
C CYS A 88 -3.36 8.87 7.03
N THR A 89 -3.47 9.66 8.09
CA THR A 89 -3.52 11.12 8.01
C THR A 89 -2.24 11.77 7.49
N GLN A 90 -1.11 11.06 7.53
CA GLN A 90 0.20 11.56 7.09
C GLN A 90 0.68 10.97 5.76
N PHE A 91 0.02 9.94 5.26
CA PHE A 91 0.41 9.25 4.03
C PHE A 91 0.23 10.17 2.80
N ASN A 92 1.30 10.29 2.02
CA ASN A 92 1.29 11.02 0.74
C ASN A 92 2.19 10.31 -0.29
N GLY A 93 2.12 8.99 -0.36
CA GLY A 93 2.91 8.21 -1.31
C GLY A 93 2.41 8.31 -2.75
N ASP A 94 3.29 8.02 -3.70
CA ASP A 94 2.95 7.94 -5.11
C ASP A 94 2.53 6.50 -5.45
N LEU A 95 1.25 6.33 -5.77
CA LEU A 95 0.66 5.05 -6.14
C LEU A 95 0.25 5.01 -7.62
N SER A 96 0.63 6.01 -8.40
CA SER A 96 0.18 6.18 -9.79
C SER A 96 0.60 5.02 -10.70
N VAL A 97 1.69 4.30 -10.36
CA VAL A 97 2.23 3.19 -11.15
C VAL A 97 1.63 1.82 -10.79
N TRP A 98 0.79 1.77 -9.77
CA TRP A 98 0.19 0.51 -9.35
C TRP A 98 -0.78 -0.04 -10.41
N ASP A 99 -0.67 -1.34 -10.69
CA ASP A 99 -1.63 -2.08 -11.50
C ASP A 99 -2.77 -2.60 -10.61
N VAL A 100 -3.89 -1.89 -10.63
CA VAL A 100 -5.08 -2.20 -9.81
C VAL A 100 -6.18 -2.90 -10.62
N SER A 101 -5.84 -3.41 -11.80
CA SER A 101 -6.83 -3.96 -12.76
C SER A 101 -7.58 -5.19 -12.24
N ASN A 102 -7.06 -5.89 -11.23
CA ASN A 102 -7.71 -7.04 -10.61
C ASN A 102 -8.47 -6.73 -9.32
N VAL A 103 -8.42 -5.49 -8.85
CA VAL A 103 -9.09 -5.10 -7.61
C VAL A 103 -10.60 -5.05 -7.80
N THR A 104 -11.33 -5.63 -6.87
CA THR A 104 -12.81 -5.65 -6.85
C THR A 104 -13.41 -4.82 -5.73
N ASP A 105 -12.66 -4.54 -4.67
CA ASP A 105 -13.11 -3.71 -3.56
C ASP A 105 -12.03 -2.69 -3.16
N MET A 106 -12.38 -1.40 -3.30
CA MET A 106 -11.59 -0.25 -2.87
C MET A 106 -12.38 0.64 -1.90
N SER A 107 -13.46 0.10 -1.31
CA SER A 107 -14.29 0.89 -0.40
C SER A 107 -13.48 1.41 0.77
N PHE A 108 -13.66 2.67 1.12
CA PHE A 108 -12.96 3.35 2.22
C PHE A 108 -11.43 3.35 2.12
N MET A 109 -10.85 2.98 0.97
CA MET A 109 -9.41 2.77 0.82
C MET A 109 -8.56 3.94 1.33
N PHE A 110 -8.96 5.16 1.01
CA PHE A 110 -8.23 6.39 1.40
C PHE A 110 -9.04 7.28 2.35
N LYS A 111 -10.05 6.75 3.02
CA LYS A 111 -10.86 7.54 3.95
C LYS A 111 -9.95 8.29 4.93
N ASN A 112 -10.17 9.62 5.07
CA ASN A 112 -9.42 10.50 5.97
C ASN A 112 -7.90 10.59 5.68
N CYS A 113 -7.47 10.29 4.46
CA CYS A 113 -6.08 10.53 4.02
C CYS A 113 -5.89 12.02 3.71
N GLN A 114 -5.72 12.84 4.75
CA GLN A 114 -5.76 14.29 4.65
C GLN A 114 -4.61 14.92 3.85
N LYS A 115 -3.47 14.23 3.75
CA LYS A 115 -2.30 14.73 3.00
C LYS A 115 -2.14 14.12 1.62
N LEU A 116 -2.96 13.14 1.26
CA LEU A 116 -2.86 12.46 -0.03
C LEU A 116 -3.16 13.43 -1.18
N LYS A 117 -2.23 13.50 -2.14
CA LYS A 117 -2.35 14.32 -3.36
C LYS A 117 -2.02 13.53 -4.64
N CYS A 118 -1.79 12.25 -4.54
CA CYS A 118 -1.38 11.40 -5.65
C CYS A 118 -2.35 11.48 -6.82
N ASN A 119 -1.83 11.59 -8.05
CA ASN A 119 -2.63 11.54 -9.27
C ASN A 119 -2.92 10.08 -9.63
N LEU A 120 -4.16 9.66 -9.46
CA LEU A 120 -4.62 8.30 -9.75
C LEU A 120 -5.42 8.21 -11.07
N SER A 121 -5.37 9.22 -11.92
CA SER A 121 -6.13 9.25 -13.18
C SER A 121 -5.73 8.15 -14.16
N SER A 122 -4.51 7.63 -14.06
CA SER A 122 -3.99 6.54 -14.90
C SER A 122 -4.42 5.14 -14.45
N TRP A 123 -5.01 5.00 -13.28
CA TRP A 123 -5.46 3.69 -12.80
C TRP A 123 -6.53 3.12 -13.71
N ASP A 124 -6.34 1.87 -14.13
CA ASP A 124 -7.34 1.10 -14.87
C ASP A 124 -8.27 0.40 -13.87
N VAL A 125 -9.34 1.10 -13.50
CA VAL A 125 -10.30 0.61 -12.50
C VAL A 125 -11.49 -0.02 -13.21
N ARG A 126 -11.79 -1.27 -12.88
CA ARG A 126 -12.93 -2.00 -13.45
C ARG A 126 -14.23 -1.28 -13.10
N LYS A 127 -15.22 -1.36 -14.00
CA LYS A 127 -16.51 -0.69 -13.82
C LYS A 127 -17.35 -1.24 -12.67
N ASP A 128 -17.08 -2.48 -12.26
CA ASP A 128 -17.82 -3.20 -11.21
C ASP A 128 -17.15 -3.11 -9.82
N VAL A 129 -16.08 -2.34 -9.68
CA VAL A 129 -15.35 -2.18 -8.42
C VAL A 129 -16.20 -1.40 -7.42
N ASN A 130 -16.22 -1.88 -6.17
CA ASN A 130 -16.79 -1.13 -5.07
C ASN A 130 -15.83 -0.01 -4.66
N THR A 131 -16.22 1.24 -4.92
CA THR A 131 -15.44 2.44 -4.58
C THR A 131 -16.12 3.32 -3.52
N LYS A 132 -17.10 2.79 -2.80
CA LYS A 132 -17.88 3.58 -1.81
C LYS A 132 -16.98 4.24 -0.78
N PHE A 133 -17.15 5.53 -0.60
CA PHE A 133 -16.44 6.35 0.41
C PHE A 133 -14.92 6.30 0.30
N MET A 134 -14.40 5.93 -0.87
CA MET A 134 -12.96 5.75 -1.10
C MET A 134 -12.15 7.00 -0.74
N PHE A 135 -12.64 8.18 -1.09
CA PHE A 135 -11.94 9.46 -0.87
C PHE A 135 -12.61 10.35 0.18
N ASP A 136 -13.48 9.78 1.01
CA ASP A 136 -14.16 10.54 2.06
C ASP A 136 -13.12 11.14 3.03
N GLY A 137 -13.18 12.47 3.28
CA GLY A 137 -12.22 13.15 4.14
C GLY A 137 -10.83 13.37 3.53
N CYS A 138 -10.65 13.16 2.22
CA CYS A 138 -9.39 13.44 1.51
C CYS A 138 -9.37 14.87 0.98
N ASP A 139 -9.07 15.84 1.85
CA ASP A 139 -9.26 17.27 1.57
C ASP A 139 -8.37 17.81 0.43
N LYS A 140 -7.24 17.16 0.17
CA LYS A 140 -6.26 17.59 -0.83
C LYS A 140 -6.30 16.78 -2.12
N MET A 141 -7.11 15.73 -2.15
CA MET A 141 -7.17 14.83 -3.28
C MET A 141 -8.00 15.41 -4.42
N LYS A 142 -7.44 15.43 -5.62
CA LYS A 142 -8.20 15.63 -6.84
C LYS A 142 -8.79 14.29 -7.26
N VAL A 143 -10.09 14.14 -7.09
CA VAL A 143 -10.80 12.87 -7.38
C VAL A 143 -10.69 12.53 -8.86
N PRO A 144 -10.24 11.31 -9.22
CA PRO A 144 -10.11 10.90 -10.62
C PRO A 144 -11.47 10.78 -11.31
N SER A 145 -11.48 10.93 -12.64
CA SER A 145 -12.71 10.85 -13.44
C SER A 145 -13.37 9.47 -13.44
N TRP A 146 -12.61 8.41 -13.14
CA TRP A 146 -13.16 7.06 -13.05
C TRP A 146 -13.89 6.79 -11.72
N TYR A 147 -13.69 7.65 -10.72
CA TYR A 147 -14.33 7.46 -9.41
C TYR A 147 -15.85 7.65 -9.49
N ARG A 148 -16.57 6.77 -8.84
CA ARG A 148 -18.04 6.81 -8.72
C ARG A 148 -18.45 6.53 -7.29
N GLU A 149 -19.22 7.45 -6.72
CA GLU A 149 -19.82 7.26 -5.40
C GLU A 149 -20.92 6.19 -5.43
#